data_db6b2b8938f6000611e57a60f59e0a1a
#
_entry.id   db6b2b8938f6000611e57a60f59e0a1a
#
_cell.length_a   1.000
_cell.length_b   1.000
_cell.length_c   1.000
_cell.angle_alpha   90.00
_cell.angle_beta   90.00
_cell.angle_gamma   90.00
#
_symmetry.space_group_name_H-M   'P 1'
#
loop_
_entity.id
_entity.type
_entity.pdbx_description
1 polymer ?
#
loop_
_entity_poly.entity_id
_entity_poly.type
_entity_poly.pdbx_seq_one_letter_code
_entity_poly.pdbx_strand_id
1 'polypeptide(L)'
;MLLSPGTAYTQKEIKEFKKWPAGASPNEVGKRVADRYLALPYANFGRPAPPRVITYPETCTWYGALSFAKQTGDDNLRNQLAQRFEPLFGNRDTLIPKPDHVDYTVFGAVPLELYMQTKESRYLALGKRIADKQWGPPEGPRVNAQSHYYYNKGMTWQTRMWIDDMFMITAVQAQAYRATGDTIYINRAAREMVLYLDTLQMPNGLFYHAPDVPFFWGRGNGWMAVGMSELLRSLPRSNQHYDRIMKGYKLMMVSLLKYQAGDGMWRQLIDDPASWVETSSTGMFTFAFITGVKNGWLDKKTYAPAARKAWLKLITFINDKGDISDVCEGTNKKNERQYYLDRKRNIGDLHGQAPVLWCAAAFLRK
;
A
#
# COMPACT_ATOMS: atom_id res chain seq x y z
N MET A 1 -32.11 1.41 -32.08
CA MET A 1 -30.87 2.20 -31.89
C MET A 1 -29.78 1.17 -31.47
N LEU A 2 -28.94 0.82 -32.43
CA LEU A 2 -27.88 -0.18 -32.21
C LEU A 2 -26.74 0.48 -31.43
N LEU A 3 -26.41 -0.06 -30.24
CA LEU A 3 -25.26 0.30 -29.45
C LEU A 3 -24.00 -0.18 -30.17
N SER A 4 -23.14 0.74 -30.57
CA SER A 4 -21.82 0.45 -31.11
C SER A 4 -20.97 -0.26 -30.05
N PRO A 5 -20.27 -1.36 -30.38
CA PRO A 5 -19.35 -1.98 -29.45
C PRO A 5 -18.16 -1.05 -29.24
N GLY A 6 -17.97 -0.63 -27.98
CA GLY A 6 -16.80 0.13 -27.58
C GLY A 6 -15.53 -0.66 -27.94
N THR A 7 -14.65 -0.03 -28.70
CA THR A 7 -13.34 -0.54 -29.06
C THR A 7 -12.55 -0.87 -27.78
N ALA A 8 -12.42 -2.15 -27.49
CA ALA A 8 -11.48 -2.64 -26.50
C ALA A 8 -10.06 -2.22 -26.97
N TYR A 9 -9.51 -1.20 -26.31
CA TYR A 9 -8.09 -0.88 -26.47
C TYR A 9 -7.30 -2.12 -25.99
N THR A 10 -6.83 -2.95 -26.92
CA THR A 10 -5.82 -3.96 -26.62
C THR A 10 -4.59 -3.21 -26.07
N GLN A 11 -4.37 -3.31 -24.77
CA GLN A 11 -3.20 -2.78 -24.12
C GLN A 11 -1.96 -3.38 -24.81
N LYS A 12 -1.23 -2.56 -25.61
CA LYS A 12 0.01 -3.03 -26.25
C LYS A 12 0.92 -3.56 -25.15
N GLU A 13 1.34 -4.82 -25.30
CA GLU A 13 2.23 -5.49 -24.36
C GLU A 13 3.43 -4.62 -23.95
N ILE A 14 3.70 -4.62 -22.66
CA ILE A 14 4.84 -3.88 -22.08
C ILE A 14 6.02 -4.86 -22.06
N LYS A 15 6.96 -4.67 -23.00
CA LYS A 15 8.12 -5.57 -23.20
C LYS A 15 8.98 -5.71 -21.94
N GLU A 16 9.15 -4.61 -21.20
CA GLU A 16 9.94 -4.51 -19.99
C GLU A 16 9.40 -5.36 -18.85
N PHE A 17 8.09 -5.70 -18.88
CA PHE A 17 7.43 -6.53 -17.88
C PHE A 17 7.35 -8.01 -18.29
N LYS A 18 8.13 -8.39 -19.28
CA LYS A 18 8.29 -9.77 -19.78
C LYS A 18 9.76 -10.18 -19.79
N LYS A 19 10.01 -11.47 -19.96
CA LYS A 19 11.37 -12.06 -20.11
C LYS A 19 12.29 -11.66 -18.95
N TRP A 20 12.01 -12.19 -17.79
CA TRP A 20 12.81 -11.99 -16.59
C TRP A 20 14.04 -12.90 -16.60
N PRO A 21 15.17 -12.47 -15.99
CA PRO A 21 16.26 -13.39 -15.66
C PRO A 21 15.77 -14.55 -14.80
N ALA A 22 16.47 -15.66 -14.79
CA ALA A 22 16.15 -16.80 -13.94
C ALA A 22 16.10 -16.38 -12.47
N GLY A 23 15.06 -16.81 -11.74
CA GLY A 23 14.83 -16.47 -10.33
C GLY A 23 14.34 -15.04 -10.08
N ALA A 24 14.16 -14.21 -11.13
CA ALA A 24 13.78 -12.81 -11.02
C ALA A 24 12.33 -12.51 -11.47
N SER A 25 11.59 -13.51 -11.93
CA SER A 25 10.22 -13.28 -12.37
C SER A 25 9.32 -12.91 -11.17
N PRO A 26 8.34 -12.02 -11.37
CA PRO A 26 7.37 -11.68 -10.33
C PRO A 26 6.66 -12.90 -9.74
N ASN A 27 6.45 -13.95 -10.55
CA ASN A 27 5.82 -15.18 -10.07
C ASN A 27 6.71 -15.95 -9.11
N GLU A 28 8.01 -16.17 -9.45
CA GLU A 28 8.95 -16.89 -8.59
C GLU A 28 9.23 -16.14 -7.28
N VAL A 29 9.49 -14.83 -7.38
CA VAL A 29 9.79 -13.99 -6.22
C VAL A 29 8.55 -13.84 -5.32
N GLY A 30 7.38 -13.56 -5.91
CA GLY A 30 6.13 -13.43 -5.17
C GLY A 30 5.76 -14.71 -4.42
N LYS A 31 5.94 -15.88 -5.06
CA LYS A 31 5.70 -17.18 -4.43
C LYS A 31 6.61 -17.38 -3.22
N ARG A 32 7.92 -17.17 -3.38
CA ARG A 32 8.90 -17.32 -2.28
C ARG A 32 8.57 -16.42 -1.09
N VAL A 33 8.21 -15.14 -1.33
CA VAL A 33 7.87 -14.20 -0.25
C VAL A 33 6.52 -14.55 0.39
N ALA A 34 5.53 -15.01 -0.39
CA ALA A 34 4.24 -15.44 0.14
C ALA A 34 4.37 -16.71 1.00
N ASP A 35 5.16 -17.69 0.56
CA ASP A 35 5.45 -18.92 1.33
C ASP A 35 6.17 -18.57 2.64
N ARG A 36 7.15 -17.65 2.59
CA ARG A 36 7.82 -17.17 3.79
C ARG A 36 6.84 -16.53 4.77
N TYR A 37 5.93 -15.69 4.28
CA TYR A 37 4.90 -15.08 5.11
C TYR A 37 4.00 -16.12 5.78
N LEU A 38 3.56 -17.14 5.06
CA LEU A 38 2.73 -18.22 5.63
C LEU A 38 3.46 -19.04 6.68
N ALA A 39 4.76 -19.23 6.54
CA ALA A 39 5.58 -19.99 7.49
C ALA A 39 5.83 -19.25 8.81
N LEU A 40 5.53 -17.95 8.88
CA LEU A 40 5.75 -17.13 10.08
C LEU A 40 4.49 -17.05 10.95
N PRO A 41 4.62 -16.95 12.30
CA PRO A 41 3.50 -16.57 13.15
C PRO A 41 3.05 -15.12 12.86
N TYR A 42 1.96 -14.67 13.49
CA TYR A 42 1.60 -13.26 13.44
C TYR A 42 2.72 -12.39 14.00
N ALA A 43 3.05 -11.32 13.27
CA ALA A 43 4.20 -10.48 13.56
C ALA A 43 3.90 -9.37 14.58
N ASN A 44 4.88 -9.07 15.42
CA ASN A 44 4.84 -7.99 16.39
C ASN A 44 5.98 -6.98 16.14
N PHE A 45 6.02 -6.36 14.95
CA PHE A 45 7.06 -5.38 14.58
C PHE A 45 8.49 -5.88 14.84
N GLY A 46 8.77 -7.18 14.57
CA GLY A 46 10.07 -7.79 14.83
C GLY A 46 10.37 -8.10 16.30
N ARG A 47 9.42 -7.88 17.23
CA ARG A 47 9.58 -8.22 18.65
C ARG A 47 9.33 -9.72 18.87
N PRO A 48 10.06 -10.37 19.79
CA PRO A 48 9.88 -11.81 20.08
C PRO A 48 8.52 -12.17 20.69
N ALA A 49 7.93 -11.26 21.48
CA ALA A 49 6.63 -11.49 22.10
C ALA A 49 5.52 -11.54 21.05
N PRO A 50 4.50 -12.43 21.19
CA PRO A 50 3.37 -12.45 20.27
C PRO A 50 2.63 -11.11 20.26
N PRO A 51 2.02 -10.74 19.12
CA PRO A 51 1.27 -9.50 19.03
C PRO A 51 -0.01 -9.56 19.86
N ARG A 52 -0.42 -8.40 20.37
CA ARG A 52 -1.73 -8.24 21.04
C ARG A 52 -2.86 -7.96 20.06
N VAL A 53 -2.52 -7.52 18.84
CA VAL A 53 -3.44 -7.26 17.73
C VAL A 53 -2.70 -7.55 16.42
N ILE A 54 -3.42 -7.84 15.36
CA ILE A 54 -2.83 -7.89 14.00
C ILE A 54 -2.29 -6.50 13.65
N THR A 55 -1.00 -6.42 13.38
CA THR A 55 -0.32 -5.16 13.08
C THR A 55 -0.57 -4.71 11.64
N TYR A 56 -0.44 -3.41 11.35
CA TYR A 56 -0.65 -2.94 9.98
C TYR A 56 0.38 -3.51 8.96
N PRO A 57 1.65 -3.75 9.28
CA PRO A 57 2.56 -4.40 8.33
C PRO A 57 2.15 -5.85 8.03
N GLU A 58 1.63 -6.56 9.04
CA GLU A 58 1.00 -7.88 8.86
C GLU A 58 -0.18 -7.78 7.88
N THR A 59 -1.08 -6.83 8.11
CA THR A 59 -2.24 -6.57 7.24
C THR A 59 -1.81 -6.29 5.79
N CYS A 60 -0.83 -5.42 5.61
CA CYS A 60 -0.30 -5.05 4.29
C CYS A 60 0.30 -6.24 3.54
N THR A 61 1.03 -7.10 4.26
CA THR A 61 1.64 -8.31 3.70
C THR A 61 0.57 -9.35 3.35
N TRP A 62 -0.40 -9.55 4.22
CA TRP A 62 -1.53 -10.46 3.98
C TRP A 62 -2.35 -10.05 2.75
N TYR A 63 -2.71 -8.76 2.69
CA TYR A 63 -3.38 -8.19 1.52
C TYR A 63 -2.55 -8.37 0.24
N GLY A 64 -1.24 -8.17 0.32
CA GLY A 64 -0.32 -8.41 -0.80
C GLY A 64 -0.28 -9.86 -1.25
N ALA A 65 -0.21 -10.80 -0.30
CA ALA A 65 -0.21 -12.24 -0.60
C ALA A 65 -1.54 -12.71 -1.23
N LEU A 66 -2.69 -12.23 -0.72
CA LEU A 66 -4.00 -12.48 -1.31
C LEU A 66 -4.11 -11.91 -2.73
N SER A 67 -3.60 -10.69 -2.93
CA SER A 67 -3.56 -10.07 -4.25
C SER A 67 -2.68 -10.86 -5.22
N PHE A 68 -1.55 -11.37 -4.76
CA PHE A 68 -0.66 -12.23 -5.55
C PHE A 68 -1.33 -13.56 -5.89
N ALA A 69 -1.93 -14.26 -4.93
CA ALA A 69 -2.67 -15.50 -5.14
C ALA A 69 -3.75 -15.33 -6.23
N LYS A 70 -4.49 -14.21 -6.17
CA LYS A 70 -5.51 -13.88 -7.17
C LYS A 70 -4.91 -13.70 -8.58
N GLN A 71 -3.76 -13.01 -8.71
CA GLN A 71 -3.17 -12.76 -10.03
C GLN A 71 -2.52 -14.01 -10.63
N THR A 72 -2.06 -14.94 -9.81
CA THR A 72 -1.47 -16.22 -10.25
C THR A 72 -2.53 -17.31 -10.46
N GLY A 73 -3.73 -17.15 -9.91
CA GLY A 73 -4.73 -18.22 -9.83
C GLY A 73 -4.32 -19.33 -8.87
N ASP A 74 -3.45 -19.05 -7.89
CA ASP A 74 -3.00 -20.03 -6.90
C ASP A 74 -4.06 -20.19 -5.79
N ASP A 75 -5.02 -21.09 -6.07
CA ASP A 75 -6.10 -21.40 -5.13
C ASP A 75 -5.58 -22.03 -3.83
N ASN A 76 -4.48 -22.78 -3.88
CA ASN A 76 -3.88 -23.35 -2.68
C ASN A 76 -3.34 -22.28 -1.75
N LEU A 77 -2.58 -21.31 -2.29
CA LEU A 77 -2.09 -20.16 -1.54
C LEU A 77 -3.24 -19.34 -0.95
N ARG A 78 -4.29 -19.06 -1.77
CA ARG A 78 -5.49 -18.38 -1.29
C ARG A 78 -6.12 -19.10 -0.09
N ASN A 79 -6.29 -20.42 -0.19
CA ASN A 79 -6.91 -21.24 0.84
C ASN A 79 -6.08 -21.23 2.14
N GLN A 80 -4.75 -21.32 2.05
CA GLN A 80 -3.86 -21.23 3.20
C GLN A 80 -3.94 -19.85 3.87
N LEU A 81 -4.02 -18.77 3.07
CA LEU A 81 -4.20 -17.41 3.59
C LEU A 81 -5.58 -17.24 4.26
N ALA A 82 -6.63 -17.87 3.74
CA ALA A 82 -7.93 -17.92 4.40
C ALA A 82 -7.89 -18.73 5.71
N GLN A 83 -7.23 -19.90 5.71
CA GLN A 83 -7.05 -20.70 6.92
C GLN A 83 -6.27 -19.95 8.01
N ARG A 84 -5.29 -19.10 7.64
CA ARG A 84 -4.62 -18.20 8.57
C ARG A 84 -5.60 -17.23 9.24
N PHE A 85 -6.70 -16.86 8.59
CA PHE A 85 -7.72 -15.94 9.13
C PHE A 85 -8.70 -16.64 10.09
N GLU A 86 -8.94 -17.93 9.95
CA GLU A 86 -9.98 -18.66 10.70
C GLU A 86 -9.90 -18.51 12.22
N PRO A 87 -8.72 -18.56 12.86
CA PRO A 87 -8.62 -18.35 14.31
C PRO A 87 -9.15 -17.01 14.79
N LEU A 88 -9.20 -15.99 13.92
CA LEU A 88 -9.73 -14.66 14.25
C LEU A 88 -11.27 -14.63 14.35
N PHE A 89 -11.96 -15.63 13.81
CA PHE A 89 -13.39 -15.82 14.04
C PHE A 89 -13.70 -16.73 15.24
N GLY A 90 -12.68 -17.19 15.96
CA GLY A 90 -12.80 -18.11 17.07
C GLY A 90 -11.95 -17.68 18.26
N ASN A 91 -11.00 -18.52 18.66
CA ASN A 91 -10.24 -18.37 19.89
C ASN A 91 -9.14 -17.27 19.86
N ARG A 92 -8.96 -16.56 18.75
CA ARG A 92 -8.05 -15.42 18.60
C ARG A 92 -8.74 -14.15 18.12
N ASP A 93 -10.03 -14.01 18.38
CA ASP A 93 -10.83 -12.82 18.03
C ASP A 93 -10.29 -11.52 18.64
N THR A 94 -9.64 -11.62 19.82
CA THR A 94 -8.98 -10.50 20.50
C THR A 94 -7.81 -9.90 19.70
N LEU A 95 -7.27 -10.63 18.71
CA LEU A 95 -6.26 -10.11 17.80
C LEU A 95 -6.83 -9.19 16.71
N ILE A 96 -8.15 -9.19 16.48
CA ILE A 96 -8.77 -8.25 15.55
C ILE A 96 -8.62 -6.83 16.11
N PRO A 97 -7.94 -5.93 15.38
CA PRO A 97 -7.74 -4.57 15.87
C PRO A 97 -9.06 -3.84 16.04
N LYS A 98 -9.19 -3.08 17.13
CA LYS A 98 -10.30 -2.14 17.27
C LYS A 98 -10.14 -1.02 16.24
N PRO A 99 -11.17 -0.66 15.46
CA PRO A 99 -11.05 0.33 14.39
C PRO A 99 -11.09 1.78 14.92
N ASP A 100 -10.24 2.08 15.90
CA ASP A 100 -10.10 3.38 16.57
C ASP A 100 -8.82 4.13 16.18
N HIS A 101 -8.11 3.66 15.15
CA HIS A 101 -6.88 4.26 14.63
C HIS A 101 -6.64 3.78 13.19
N VAL A 102 -6.08 4.62 12.32
CA VAL A 102 -5.82 4.26 10.91
C VAL A 102 -5.03 2.97 10.76
N ASP A 103 -3.98 2.78 11.58
CA ASP A 103 -3.12 1.58 11.55
C ASP A 103 -3.87 0.31 11.96
N TYR A 104 -5.00 0.44 12.65
CA TYR A 104 -5.87 -0.67 13.02
C TYR A 104 -7.01 -0.85 12.02
N THR A 105 -7.56 0.24 11.54
CA THR A 105 -8.69 0.21 10.60
C THR A 105 -8.28 -0.39 9.24
N VAL A 106 -7.03 -0.22 8.80
CA VAL A 106 -6.53 -0.83 7.56
C VAL A 106 -6.72 -2.35 7.52
N PHE A 107 -6.81 -3.02 8.69
CA PHE A 107 -7.08 -4.46 8.78
C PHE A 107 -8.34 -4.88 8.00
N GLY A 108 -9.33 -4.00 7.89
CA GLY A 108 -10.54 -4.26 7.10
C GLY A 108 -10.27 -4.61 5.63
N ALA A 109 -9.12 -4.23 5.08
CA ALA A 109 -8.75 -4.56 3.70
C ALA A 109 -8.58 -6.07 3.48
N VAL A 110 -8.11 -6.82 4.48
CA VAL A 110 -7.91 -8.28 4.39
C VAL A 110 -9.22 -9.05 4.28
N PRO A 111 -10.19 -8.91 5.21
CA PRO A 111 -11.46 -9.61 5.08
C PRO A 111 -12.25 -9.16 3.84
N LEU A 112 -12.17 -7.90 3.40
CA LEU A 112 -12.79 -7.47 2.16
C LEU A 112 -12.18 -8.16 0.92
N GLU A 113 -10.85 -8.34 0.87
CA GLU A 113 -10.21 -9.10 -0.20
C GLU A 113 -10.58 -10.58 -0.15
N LEU A 114 -10.62 -11.19 1.04
CA LEU A 114 -11.10 -12.57 1.23
C LEU A 114 -12.53 -12.73 0.73
N TYR A 115 -13.45 -11.81 1.08
CA TYR A 115 -14.81 -11.83 0.55
C TYR A 115 -14.85 -11.79 -0.97
N MET A 116 -14.07 -10.92 -1.59
CA MET A 116 -14.07 -10.83 -3.05
C MET A 116 -13.59 -12.11 -3.73
N GLN A 117 -12.72 -12.89 -3.08
CA GLN A 117 -12.17 -14.13 -3.60
C GLN A 117 -12.97 -15.37 -3.23
N THR A 118 -13.61 -15.41 -2.03
CA THR A 118 -14.31 -16.61 -1.52
C THR A 118 -15.84 -16.48 -1.54
N LYS A 119 -16.36 -15.26 -1.55
CA LYS A 119 -17.79 -14.91 -1.43
C LYS A 119 -18.43 -15.26 -0.07
N GLU A 120 -17.64 -15.58 0.94
CA GLU A 120 -18.15 -15.83 2.28
C GLU A 120 -18.58 -14.53 2.97
N SER A 121 -19.86 -14.43 3.30
CA SER A 121 -20.51 -13.22 3.84
C SER A 121 -19.92 -12.72 5.17
N ARG A 122 -19.37 -13.61 6.01
CA ARG A 122 -18.73 -13.24 7.29
C ARG A 122 -17.54 -12.30 7.09
N TYR A 123 -16.76 -12.47 6.03
CA TYR A 123 -15.67 -11.57 5.69
C TYR A 123 -16.18 -10.19 5.28
N LEU A 124 -17.24 -10.13 4.46
CA LEU A 124 -17.87 -8.86 4.10
C LEU A 124 -18.39 -8.12 5.33
N ALA A 125 -19.10 -8.83 6.22
CA ALA A 125 -19.67 -8.24 7.42
C ALA A 125 -18.59 -7.61 8.32
N LEU A 126 -17.47 -8.32 8.53
CA LEU A 126 -16.34 -7.80 9.30
C LEU A 126 -15.66 -6.60 8.63
N GLY A 127 -15.29 -6.74 7.36
CA GLY A 127 -14.55 -5.70 6.64
C GLY A 127 -15.38 -4.43 6.46
N LYS A 128 -16.66 -4.58 6.12
CA LYS A 128 -17.61 -3.45 6.00
C LYS A 128 -17.77 -2.71 7.32
N ARG A 129 -17.99 -3.43 8.43
CA ARG A 129 -18.09 -2.83 9.78
C ARG A 129 -16.86 -1.97 10.10
N ILE A 130 -15.64 -2.46 9.77
CA ILE A 130 -14.40 -1.73 10.00
C ILE A 130 -14.33 -0.48 9.12
N ALA A 131 -14.65 -0.60 7.83
CA ALA A 131 -14.67 0.54 6.91
C ALA A 131 -15.68 1.62 7.30
N ASP A 132 -16.86 1.22 7.77
CA ASP A 132 -17.89 2.14 8.24
C ASP A 132 -17.46 2.91 9.49
N LYS A 133 -16.79 2.24 10.44
CA LYS A 133 -16.30 2.84 11.69
C LYS A 133 -15.26 3.95 11.43
N GLN A 134 -14.53 3.89 10.36
CA GLN A 134 -13.55 4.93 9.99
C GLN A 134 -14.23 6.29 9.74
N TRP A 135 -15.49 6.32 9.33
CA TRP A 135 -16.33 7.52 9.14
C TRP A 135 -17.51 7.62 10.08
N GLY A 136 -17.64 6.72 11.02
CA GLY A 136 -18.60 6.81 12.12
C GLY A 136 -18.25 7.94 13.10
N PRO A 137 -19.10 8.19 14.10
CA PRO A 137 -18.76 9.11 15.20
C PRO A 137 -17.44 8.73 15.88
N PRO A 138 -16.63 9.73 16.31
CA PRO A 138 -15.42 9.47 17.07
C PRO A 138 -15.72 8.67 18.33
N GLU A 139 -15.01 7.54 18.52
CA GLU A 139 -15.18 6.68 19.69
C GLU A 139 -13.85 6.03 20.12
N GLY A 140 -13.74 5.75 21.42
CA GLY A 140 -12.57 5.07 21.98
C GLY A 140 -11.56 6.01 22.63
N PRO A 141 -10.48 5.44 23.22
CA PRO A 141 -9.56 6.18 24.07
C PRO A 141 -8.60 7.13 23.32
N ARG A 142 -8.58 7.06 21.98
CA ARG A 142 -7.71 7.91 21.14
C ARG A 142 -8.40 9.17 20.62
N VAL A 143 -9.69 9.32 20.89
CA VAL A 143 -10.45 10.51 20.49
C VAL A 143 -9.88 11.76 21.16
N ASN A 144 -9.70 12.80 20.37
CA ASN A 144 -9.17 14.10 20.82
C ASN A 144 -9.81 15.25 20.02
N ALA A 145 -9.40 16.48 20.29
CA ALA A 145 -9.93 17.68 19.61
C ALA A 145 -9.74 17.60 18.06
N GLN A 146 -8.63 17.06 17.58
CA GLN A 146 -8.38 16.87 16.15
C GLN A 146 -9.36 15.89 15.52
N SER A 147 -9.70 14.80 16.23
CA SER A 147 -10.70 13.81 15.78
C SER A 147 -12.07 14.48 15.54
N HIS A 148 -12.53 15.30 16.48
CA HIS A 148 -13.80 16.04 16.34
C HIS A 148 -13.72 17.08 15.22
N TYR A 149 -12.59 17.78 15.10
CA TYR A 149 -12.39 18.78 14.05
C TYR A 149 -12.53 18.16 12.63
N TYR A 150 -11.87 17.04 12.34
CA TYR A 150 -11.96 16.40 11.05
C TYR A 150 -13.31 15.74 10.81
N TYR A 151 -13.88 15.10 11.81
CA TYR A 151 -15.23 14.53 11.73
C TYR A 151 -16.27 15.57 11.34
N ASN A 152 -16.26 16.72 12.02
CA ASN A 152 -17.19 17.83 11.74
C ASN A 152 -17.02 18.43 10.33
N LYS A 153 -15.85 18.21 9.70
CA LYS A 153 -15.58 18.56 8.31
C LYS A 153 -15.96 17.44 7.33
N GLY A 154 -16.54 16.34 7.79
CA GLY A 154 -16.91 15.18 6.98
C GLY A 154 -15.73 14.35 6.48
N MET A 155 -14.56 14.51 7.12
CA MET A 155 -13.37 13.65 6.95
C MET A 155 -13.43 12.49 7.93
N THR A 156 -12.49 11.55 7.81
CA THR A 156 -12.38 10.55 8.88
C THR A 156 -11.88 11.19 10.17
N TRP A 157 -12.49 10.81 11.31
CA TRP A 157 -12.04 11.27 12.62
C TRP A 157 -10.65 10.72 13.01
N GLN A 158 -10.13 9.75 12.24
CA GLN A 158 -8.81 9.16 12.44
C GLN A 158 -7.68 9.92 11.74
N THR A 159 -7.98 11.02 11.04
CA THR A 159 -7.01 11.87 10.35
C THR A 159 -5.98 12.43 11.31
N ARG A 160 -4.68 12.12 11.10
CA ARG A 160 -3.55 12.61 11.90
C ARG A 160 -2.72 13.67 11.19
N MET A 161 -2.92 13.84 9.88
CA MET A 161 -2.02 14.57 8.98
C MET A 161 -0.60 14.00 8.96
N TRP A 162 -0.45 12.71 9.11
CA TRP A 162 0.76 11.98 8.81
C TRP A 162 0.64 11.37 7.43
N ILE A 163 1.73 11.43 6.67
CA ILE A 163 1.76 10.91 5.30
C ILE A 163 1.34 9.43 5.20
N ASP A 164 1.58 8.65 6.26
CA ASP A 164 1.24 7.22 6.35
C ASP A 164 -0.27 6.96 6.26
N ASP A 165 -1.10 7.90 6.72
CA ASP A 165 -2.56 7.75 6.80
C ASP A 165 -3.17 7.42 5.44
N MET A 166 -2.56 7.90 4.36
CA MET A 166 -3.16 7.83 3.04
C MET A 166 -3.25 6.43 2.44
N PHE A 167 -2.31 5.54 2.75
CA PHE A 167 -2.53 4.14 2.40
C PHE A 167 -3.55 3.48 3.34
N MET A 168 -3.44 3.73 4.64
CA MET A 168 -4.29 3.07 5.64
C MET A 168 -5.77 3.40 5.44
N ILE A 169 -6.08 4.64 5.06
CA ILE A 169 -7.44 5.08 4.77
C ILE A 169 -7.90 4.58 3.38
N THR A 170 -7.09 4.80 2.35
CA THR A 170 -7.49 4.50 0.98
C THR A 170 -7.60 3.01 0.70
N ALA A 171 -6.75 2.18 1.32
CA ALA A 171 -6.79 0.73 1.12
C ALA A 171 -8.12 0.14 1.57
N VAL A 172 -8.56 0.42 2.81
CA VAL A 172 -9.81 -0.15 3.32
C VAL A 172 -11.04 0.41 2.61
N GLN A 173 -11.07 1.71 2.31
CA GLN A 173 -12.21 2.33 1.63
C GLN A 173 -12.30 1.88 0.15
N ALA A 174 -11.18 1.80 -0.57
CA ALA A 174 -11.17 1.27 -1.93
C ALA A 174 -11.59 -0.21 -1.98
N GLN A 175 -11.19 -1.02 -0.99
CA GLN A 175 -11.62 -2.41 -0.88
C GLN A 175 -13.12 -2.52 -0.55
N ALA A 176 -13.65 -1.67 0.32
CA ALA A 176 -15.08 -1.62 0.62
C ALA A 176 -15.89 -1.26 -0.64
N TYR A 177 -15.44 -0.29 -1.42
CA TYR A 177 -16.04 0.03 -2.72
C TYR A 177 -15.99 -1.18 -3.69
N ARG A 178 -14.85 -1.83 -3.84
CA ARG A 178 -14.69 -3.00 -4.73
C ARG A 178 -15.59 -4.17 -4.30
N ALA A 179 -15.78 -4.34 -3.00
CA ALA A 179 -16.57 -5.44 -2.45
C ALA A 179 -18.08 -5.20 -2.54
N THR A 180 -18.53 -3.95 -2.44
CA THR A 180 -19.96 -3.60 -2.32
C THR A 180 -20.54 -2.87 -3.52
N GLY A 181 -19.71 -2.16 -4.30
CA GLY A 181 -20.15 -1.22 -5.34
C GLY A 181 -20.66 0.12 -4.80
N ASP A 182 -20.71 0.32 -3.47
CA ASP A 182 -21.21 1.55 -2.86
C ASP A 182 -20.17 2.68 -2.99
N THR A 183 -20.54 3.70 -3.75
CA THR A 183 -19.67 4.83 -4.07
C THR A 183 -19.33 5.73 -2.88
N ILE A 184 -20.04 5.59 -1.75
CA ILE A 184 -19.74 6.36 -0.53
C ILE A 184 -18.30 6.14 -0.07
N TYR A 185 -17.80 4.90 -0.15
CA TYR A 185 -16.45 4.54 0.28
C TYR A 185 -15.37 5.23 -0.56
N ILE A 186 -15.50 5.13 -1.89
CA ILE A 186 -14.49 5.69 -2.77
C ILE A 186 -14.52 7.23 -2.79
N ASN A 187 -15.69 7.83 -2.60
CA ASN A 187 -15.86 9.28 -2.50
C ASN A 187 -15.22 9.82 -1.20
N ARG A 188 -15.37 9.13 -0.08
CA ARG A 188 -14.71 9.45 1.19
C ARG A 188 -13.19 9.43 1.04
N ALA A 189 -12.65 8.34 0.50
CA ALA A 189 -11.21 8.22 0.27
C ALA A 189 -10.66 9.29 -0.68
N ALA A 190 -11.39 9.64 -1.75
CA ALA A 190 -10.97 10.66 -2.69
C ALA A 190 -10.95 12.06 -2.07
N ARG A 191 -11.94 12.40 -1.27
CA ARG A 191 -11.99 13.67 -0.54
C ARG A 191 -10.84 13.79 0.47
N GLU A 192 -10.59 12.73 1.22
CA GLU A 192 -9.49 12.66 2.18
C GLU A 192 -8.13 12.80 1.47
N MET A 193 -7.94 12.11 0.35
CA MET A 193 -6.71 12.22 -0.44
C MET A 193 -6.45 13.65 -0.90
N VAL A 194 -7.48 14.41 -1.32
CA VAL A 194 -7.31 15.82 -1.72
C VAL A 194 -6.87 16.67 -0.54
N LEU A 195 -7.42 16.46 0.65
CA LEU A 195 -6.98 17.15 1.86
C LEU A 195 -5.46 16.98 2.11
N TYR A 196 -4.96 15.75 1.97
CA TYR A 196 -3.53 15.47 2.15
C TYR A 196 -2.66 16.03 1.02
N LEU A 197 -3.15 15.97 -0.22
CA LEU A 197 -2.48 16.59 -1.36
C LEU A 197 -2.33 18.10 -1.19
N ASP A 198 -3.38 18.77 -0.69
CA ASP A 198 -3.37 20.22 -0.52
C ASP A 198 -2.59 20.68 0.71
N THR A 199 -2.35 19.77 1.68
CA THR A 199 -1.65 20.10 2.92
C THR A 199 -0.17 19.70 2.89
N LEU A 200 0.18 18.54 2.34
CA LEU A 200 1.51 17.93 2.49
C LEU A 200 2.33 17.87 1.19
N GLN A 201 1.69 17.94 0.00
CA GLN A 201 2.44 17.87 -1.26
C GLN A 201 3.17 19.18 -1.52
N MET A 202 4.49 19.09 -1.63
CA MET A 202 5.35 20.21 -1.92
C MET A 202 5.44 20.50 -3.43
N PRO A 203 5.88 21.68 -3.87
CA PRO A 203 6.01 22.05 -5.29
C PRO A 203 6.86 21.07 -6.10
N ASN A 204 7.82 20.39 -5.46
CA ASN A 204 8.63 19.35 -6.09
C ASN A 204 7.87 18.01 -6.24
N GLY A 205 6.63 17.90 -5.80
CA GLY A 205 5.78 16.71 -5.91
C GLY A 205 5.96 15.68 -4.80
N LEU A 206 6.98 15.80 -3.96
CA LEU A 206 7.17 14.96 -2.77
C LEU A 206 6.34 15.49 -1.60
N PHE A 207 6.23 14.68 -0.56
CA PHE A 207 5.40 14.99 0.61
C PHE A 207 6.26 15.10 1.86
N TYR A 208 6.01 16.11 2.68
CA TYR A 208 6.53 16.14 4.04
C TYR A 208 5.93 15.00 4.87
N HIS A 209 6.68 14.52 5.86
CA HIS A 209 6.18 13.47 6.76
C HIS A 209 4.92 13.92 7.53
N ALA A 210 4.90 15.17 7.94
CA ALA A 210 3.76 15.87 8.53
C ALA A 210 3.94 17.39 8.33
N PRO A 211 2.94 18.24 8.60
CA PRO A 211 3.06 19.70 8.42
C PRO A 211 4.23 20.33 9.22
N ASP A 212 4.57 19.74 10.36
CA ASP A 212 5.63 20.16 11.28
C ASP A 212 6.95 19.37 11.12
N VAL A 213 7.04 18.49 10.10
CA VAL A 213 8.20 17.61 9.87
C VAL A 213 8.59 17.62 8.39
N PRO A 214 9.44 18.60 7.97
CA PRO A 214 9.74 18.88 6.56
C PRO A 214 10.80 17.94 5.96
N PHE A 215 10.67 16.64 6.17
CA PHE A 215 11.54 15.62 5.59
C PHE A 215 10.78 14.74 4.58
N PHE A 216 11.40 14.49 3.43
CA PHE A 216 10.88 13.58 2.41
C PHE A 216 11.27 12.14 2.72
N TRP A 217 10.69 11.61 3.79
CA TRP A 217 10.93 10.23 4.21
C TRP A 217 10.44 9.23 3.18
N GLY A 218 11.31 8.27 2.80
CA GLY A 218 11.08 7.34 1.70
C GLY A 218 9.82 6.51 1.90
N ARG A 219 9.70 5.74 3.00
CA ARG A 219 8.50 4.92 3.23
C ARG A 219 7.23 5.75 3.41
N GLY A 220 7.30 6.93 4.04
CA GLY A 220 6.15 7.82 4.12
C GLY A 220 5.66 8.23 2.74
N ASN A 221 6.56 8.69 1.86
CA ASN A 221 6.23 8.96 0.47
C ASN A 221 5.76 7.69 -0.28
N GLY A 222 6.28 6.52 0.10
CA GLY A 222 5.81 5.23 -0.41
C GLY A 222 4.33 5.00 -0.11
N TRP A 223 3.88 5.29 1.11
CA TRP A 223 2.47 5.18 1.48
C TRP A 223 1.57 6.10 0.65
N MET A 224 2.01 7.33 0.37
CA MET A 224 1.29 8.23 -0.55
C MET A 224 1.24 7.67 -1.98
N ALA A 225 2.37 7.20 -2.51
CA ALA A 225 2.43 6.66 -3.87
C ALA A 225 1.51 5.45 -4.05
N VAL A 226 1.53 4.51 -3.08
CA VAL A 226 0.66 3.32 -3.10
C VAL A 226 -0.80 3.70 -2.85
N GLY A 227 -1.08 4.59 -1.90
CA GLY A 227 -2.42 5.06 -1.58
C GLY A 227 -3.09 5.73 -2.79
N MET A 228 -2.40 6.65 -3.49
CA MET A 228 -2.90 7.25 -4.72
C MET A 228 -3.11 6.20 -5.83
N SER A 229 -2.18 5.24 -5.96
CA SER A 229 -2.28 4.19 -6.97
C SER A 229 -3.49 3.28 -6.74
N GLU A 230 -3.72 2.83 -5.50
CA GLU A 230 -4.87 1.98 -5.14
C GLU A 230 -6.19 2.74 -5.27
N LEU A 231 -6.23 4.00 -4.89
CA LEU A 231 -7.41 4.84 -5.03
C LEU A 231 -7.76 5.05 -6.51
N LEU A 232 -6.82 5.54 -7.33
CA LEU A 232 -7.03 5.83 -8.75
C LEU A 232 -7.45 4.61 -9.57
N ARG A 233 -7.02 3.41 -9.18
CA ARG A 233 -7.45 2.15 -9.82
C ARG A 233 -8.94 1.86 -9.67
N SER A 234 -9.58 2.45 -8.68
CA SER A 234 -10.99 2.21 -8.36
C SER A 234 -11.86 3.46 -8.53
N LEU A 235 -11.26 4.64 -8.48
CA LEU A 235 -11.96 5.91 -8.55
C LEU A 235 -12.50 6.13 -9.98
N PRO A 236 -13.83 6.30 -10.15
CA PRO A 236 -14.40 6.65 -11.45
C PRO A 236 -13.81 7.96 -12.00
N ARG A 237 -13.55 8.01 -13.30
CA ARG A 237 -13.04 9.25 -13.94
C ARG A 237 -14.00 10.43 -13.82
N SER A 238 -15.29 10.17 -13.64
CA SER A 238 -16.32 11.18 -13.40
C SER A 238 -16.32 11.75 -11.98
N ASN A 239 -15.50 11.19 -11.06
CA ASN A 239 -15.41 11.72 -9.71
C ASN A 239 -14.77 13.11 -9.73
N GLN A 240 -15.36 14.06 -9.03
CA GLN A 240 -14.91 15.47 -8.99
C GLN A 240 -13.45 15.65 -8.51
N HIS A 241 -12.90 14.68 -7.79
CA HIS A 241 -11.53 14.73 -7.25
C HIS A 241 -10.50 13.99 -8.13
N TYR A 242 -10.98 13.28 -9.19
CA TYR A 242 -10.11 12.43 -10.01
C TYR A 242 -8.92 13.21 -10.59
N ASP A 243 -9.18 14.34 -11.24
CA ASP A 243 -8.14 15.12 -11.92
C ASP A 243 -7.13 15.72 -10.94
N ARG A 244 -7.59 16.18 -9.75
CA ARG A 244 -6.69 16.69 -8.70
C ARG A 244 -5.76 15.59 -8.20
N ILE A 245 -6.28 14.40 -7.96
CA ILE A 245 -5.49 13.25 -7.47
C ILE A 245 -4.54 12.77 -8.56
N MET A 246 -4.99 12.66 -9.80
CA MET A 246 -4.15 12.27 -10.93
C MET A 246 -3.01 13.27 -11.18
N LYS A 247 -3.27 14.57 -11.05
CA LYS A 247 -2.24 15.61 -11.13
C LYS A 247 -1.19 15.46 -10.03
N GLY A 248 -1.63 15.25 -8.77
CA GLY A 248 -0.74 15.02 -7.64
C GLY A 248 0.12 13.76 -7.80
N TYR A 249 -0.51 12.67 -8.24
CA TYR A 249 0.18 11.43 -8.56
C TYR A 249 1.27 11.63 -9.63
N LYS A 250 0.92 12.22 -10.78
CA LYS A 250 1.89 12.44 -11.86
C LYS A 250 3.06 13.32 -11.44
N LEU A 251 2.79 14.38 -10.68
CA LEU A 251 3.83 15.27 -10.16
C LEU A 251 4.81 14.50 -9.25
N MET A 252 4.27 13.65 -8.36
CA MET A 252 5.09 12.80 -7.53
C MET A 252 5.93 11.81 -8.35
N MET A 253 5.34 11.17 -9.37
CA MET A 253 6.07 10.19 -10.20
C MET A 253 7.24 10.81 -10.95
N VAL A 254 7.12 12.06 -11.42
CA VAL A 254 8.23 12.82 -12.04
C VAL A 254 9.37 12.98 -11.05
N SER A 255 9.08 13.37 -9.81
CA SER A 255 10.10 13.54 -8.77
C SER A 255 10.74 12.23 -8.36
N LEU A 256 9.95 11.18 -8.19
CA LEU A 256 10.49 9.86 -7.88
C LEU A 256 11.43 9.37 -9.00
N LEU A 257 11.11 9.59 -10.27
CA LEU A 257 11.99 9.25 -11.37
C LEU A 257 13.31 10.05 -11.32
N LYS A 258 13.24 11.33 -10.99
CA LYS A 258 14.41 12.20 -10.83
C LYS A 258 15.36 11.73 -9.71
N TYR A 259 14.79 11.26 -8.60
CA TYR A 259 15.56 10.82 -7.43
C TYR A 259 15.89 9.32 -7.41
N GLN A 260 15.50 8.58 -8.45
CA GLN A 260 15.91 7.17 -8.60
C GLN A 260 17.41 7.08 -8.79
N ALA A 261 18.10 6.37 -7.89
CA ALA A 261 19.55 6.16 -7.99
C ALA A 261 19.96 5.37 -9.25
N GLY A 262 21.25 5.44 -9.59
CA GLY A 262 21.80 4.75 -10.74
C GLY A 262 21.57 3.24 -10.76
N ASP A 263 21.42 2.60 -9.60
CA ASP A 263 21.12 1.18 -9.45
C ASP A 263 19.60 0.86 -9.45
N GLY A 264 18.73 1.88 -9.43
CA GLY A 264 17.28 1.74 -9.45
C GLY A 264 16.60 1.89 -8.10
N MET A 265 17.35 2.03 -7.01
CA MET A 265 16.83 2.18 -5.65
C MET A 265 16.48 3.64 -5.31
N TRP A 266 15.76 3.81 -4.19
CA TRP A 266 15.55 5.11 -3.55
C TRP A 266 16.09 5.11 -2.12
N ARG A 267 16.34 6.31 -1.62
CA ARG A 267 16.96 6.53 -0.33
C ARG A 267 15.92 6.69 0.79
N GLN A 268 16.36 6.47 2.03
CA GLN A 268 15.59 6.64 3.26
C GLN A 268 15.03 8.07 3.40
N LEU A 269 15.85 9.11 3.09
CA LEU A 269 15.41 10.46 2.76
C LEU A 269 15.64 10.65 1.28
N ILE A 270 14.57 10.89 0.51
CA ILE A 270 14.58 10.76 -0.97
C ILE A 270 15.55 11.73 -1.62
N ASP A 271 15.63 12.96 -1.11
CA ASP A 271 16.44 14.07 -1.64
C ASP A 271 17.81 14.22 -0.98
N ASP A 272 18.15 13.34 -0.04
CA ASP A 272 19.39 13.41 0.73
C ASP A 272 20.42 12.37 0.22
N PRO A 273 21.50 12.81 -0.46
CA PRO A 273 22.51 11.90 -1.02
C PRO A 273 23.32 11.16 0.05
N ALA A 274 23.35 11.64 1.30
CA ALA A 274 24.01 10.95 2.41
C ALA A 274 23.14 9.86 3.04
N SER A 275 21.86 9.80 2.67
CA SER A 275 20.93 8.81 3.17
C SER A 275 21.16 7.45 2.47
N TRP A 276 20.98 6.37 3.23
CA TRP A 276 21.12 4.99 2.73
C TRP A 276 19.93 4.57 1.84
N VAL A 277 20.14 3.55 0.98
CA VAL A 277 19.09 2.99 0.13
C VAL A 277 18.11 2.15 0.95
N GLU A 278 16.80 2.33 0.72
CA GLU A 278 15.75 1.75 1.54
C GLU A 278 14.82 0.86 0.71
N THR A 279 14.63 -0.37 1.14
CA THR A 279 13.95 -1.39 0.33
C THR A 279 12.44 -1.27 0.34
N SER A 280 11.82 -0.88 1.46
CA SER A 280 10.35 -0.78 1.52
C SER A 280 9.82 0.34 0.62
N SER A 281 10.41 1.52 0.69
CA SER A 281 10.05 2.64 -0.19
C SER A 281 10.32 2.32 -1.66
N THR A 282 11.45 1.67 -1.94
CA THR A 282 11.78 1.22 -3.30
C THR A 282 10.70 0.31 -3.86
N GLY A 283 10.23 -0.67 -3.09
CA GLY A 283 9.11 -1.52 -3.49
C GLY A 283 7.81 -0.74 -3.72
N MET A 284 7.48 0.21 -2.84
CA MET A 284 6.29 1.04 -2.95
C MET A 284 6.31 1.94 -4.19
N PHE A 285 7.43 2.58 -4.49
CA PHE A 285 7.57 3.41 -5.68
C PHE A 285 7.55 2.58 -6.96
N THR A 286 8.18 1.41 -6.93
CA THR A 286 8.14 0.44 -8.03
C THR A 286 6.70 0.01 -8.32
N PHE A 287 5.91 -0.32 -7.29
CA PHE A 287 4.48 -0.62 -7.42
C PHE A 287 3.71 0.53 -8.08
N ALA A 288 3.96 1.77 -7.66
CA ALA A 288 3.30 2.94 -8.24
C ALA A 288 3.66 3.11 -9.73
N PHE A 289 4.93 2.96 -10.11
CA PHE A 289 5.35 3.00 -11.51
C PHE A 289 4.69 1.90 -12.35
N ILE A 290 4.71 0.65 -11.88
CA ILE A 290 4.06 -0.48 -12.58
C ILE A 290 2.57 -0.19 -12.78
N THR A 291 1.90 0.24 -11.72
CA THR A 291 0.47 0.53 -11.74
C THR A 291 0.15 1.66 -12.72
N GLY A 292 0.92 2.74 -12.70
CA GLY A 292 0.74 3.86 -13.62
C GLY A 292 0.97 3.51 -15.09
N VAL A 293 2.00 2.71 -15.36
CA VAL A 293 2.28 2.24 -16.73
C VAL A 293 1.18 1.31 -17.23
N LYS A 294 0.73 0.36 -16.41
CA LYS A 294 -0.33 -0.58 -16.78
C LYS A 294 -1.69 0.07 -16.99
N ASN A 295 -1.98 1.16 -16.27
CA ASN A 295 -3.23 1.90 -16.46
C ASN A 295 -3.13 3.04 -17.49
N GLY A 296 -1.98 3.20 -18.15
CA GLY A 296 -1.78 4.27 -19.15
C GLY A 296 -1.69 5.67 -18.56
N TRP A 297 -1.46 5.81 -17.27
CA TRP A 297 -1.29 7.10 -16.59
C TRP A 297 0.11 7.69 -16.78
N LEU A 298 1.10 6.80 -16.92
CA LEU A 298 2.52 7.13 -17.11
C LEU A 298 3.01 6.64 -18.47
N ASP A 299 3.94 7.40 -19.07
CA ASP A 299 4.59 6.99 -20.31
C ASP A 299 5.39 5.70 -20.11
N LYS A 300 5.02 4.67 -20.86
CA LYS A 300 5.63 3.34 -20.74
C LYS A 300 7.11 3.31 -21.15
N LYS A 301 7.53 4.17 -22.09
CA LYS A 301 8.92 4.19 -22.55
C LYS A 301 9.87 4.69 -21.46
N THR A 302 9.38 5.58 -20.62
CA THR A 302 10.11 6.20 -19.52
C THR A 302 10.04 5.37 -18.23
N TYR A 303 8.82 5.00 -17.81
CA TYR A 303 8.60 4.43 -16.48
C TYR A 303 8.69 2.91 -16.43
N ALA A 304 8.47 2.18 -17.55
CA ALA A 304 8.58 0.73 -17.50
C ALA A 304 10.03 0.25 -17.32
N PRO A 305 11.06 0.82 -18.03
CA PRO A 305 12.45 0.52 -17.73
C PRO A 305 12.87 0.88 -16.29
N ALA A 306 12.40 2.02 -15.77
CA ALA A 306 12.67 2.45 -14.40
C ALA A 306 12.09 1.47 -13.36
N ALA A 307 10.83 1.04 -13.54
CA ALA A 307 10.20 0.03 -12.68
C ALA A 307 10.91 -1.32 -12.74
N ARG A 308 11.29 -1.77 -13.95
CA ARG A 308 12.04 -3.01 -14.13
C ARG A 308 13.40 -2.96 -13.43
N LYS A 309 14.12 -1.86 -13.60
CA LYS A 309 15.44 -1.65 -12.98
C LYS A 309 15.33 -1.71 -11.46
N ALA A 310 14.34 -1.01 -10.87
CA ALA A 310 14.08 -1.03 -9.45
C ALA A 310 13.75 -2.44 -8.96
N TRP A 311 12.89 -3.17 -9.66
CA TRP A 311 12.54 -4.55 -9.31
C TRP A 311 13.75 -5.45 -9.29
N LEU A 312 14.55 -5.44 -10.36
CA LEU A 312 15.74 -6.30 -10.48
C LEU A 312 16.77 -6.01 -9.39
N LYS A 313 16.89 -4.76 -8.95
CA LYS A 313 17.77 -4.41 -7.84
C LYS A 313 17.14 -4.79 -6.49
N LEU A 314 15.85 -4.49 -6.28
CA LEU A 314 15.14 -4.78 -5.04
C LEU A 314 15.21 -6.26 -4.68
N ILE A 315 15.03 -7.16 -5.63
CA ILE A 315 15.03 -8.60 -5.36
C ILE A 315 16.40 -9.15 -4.95
N THR A 316 17.50 -8.43 -5.21
CA THR A 316 18.84 -8.82 -4.71
C THR A 316 18.98 -8.66 -3.20
N PHE A 317 18.04 -7.99 -2.55
CA PHE A 317 17.96 -7.87 -1.09
C PHE A 317 17.11 -8.97 -0.45
N ILE A 318 16.57 -9.90 -1.24
CA ILE A 318 15.76 -11.03 -0.74
C ILE A 318 16.65 -12.27 -0.64
N ASN A 319 16.78 -12.81 0.56
CA ASN A 319 17.56 -14.04 0.79
C ASN A 319 16.80 -15.30 0.34
N ASP A 320 17.44 -16.47 0.42
CA ASP A 320 16.86 -17.74 -0.02
C ASP A 320 15.61 -18.14 0.78
N LYS A 321 15.46 -17.63 2.01
CA LYS A 321 14.27 -17.86 2.85
C LYS A 321 13.08 -16.97 2.45
N GLY A 322 13.29 -15.94 1.63
CA GLY A 322 12.27 -14.98 1.26
C GLY A 322 12.20 -13.76 2.19
N ASP A 323 13.17 -13.56 3.08
CA ASP A 323 13.28 -12.37 3.93
C ASP A 323 14.01 -11.26 3.17
N ILE A 324 13.46 -10.05 3.14
CA ILE A 324 14.10 -8.87 2.55
C ILE A 324 14.91 -8.12 3.60
N SER A 325 16.11 -7.65 3.24
CA SER A 325 16.99 -6.84 4.07
C SER A 325 16.85 -5.34 3.82
N ASP A 326 17.54 -4.54 4.62
CA ASP A 326 17.58 -3.08 4.55
C ASP A 326 16.20 -2.41 4.58
N VAL A 327 15.31 -2.97 5.38
CA VAL A 327 13.99 -2.41 5.64
C VAL A 327 14.06 -1.45 6.82
N CYS A 328 13.68 -0.21 6.62
CA CYS A 328 13.57 0.77 7.70
C CYS A 328 12.61 0.28 8.80
N GLU A 329 13.06 0.30 10.05
CA GLU A 329 12.18 0.01 11.20
C GLU A 329 10.97 0.98 11.30
N GLY A 330 10.00 0.67 12.15
CA GLY A 330 8.86 1.56 12.44
C GLY A 330 9.34 2.96 12.85
N THR A 331 8.84 4.00 12.18
CA THR A 331 9.37 5.37 12.29
C THR A 331 8.24 6.34 12.63
N ASN A 332 8.40 7.05 13.76
CA ASN A 332 7.53 8.15 14.13
C ASN A 332 7.95 9.45 13.42
N LYS A 333 7.09 10.45 13.45
CA LYS A 333 7.48 11.80 13.01
C LYS A 333 8.42 12.44 14.03
N LYS A 334 9.54 12.96 13.54
CA LYS A 334 10.49 13.75 14.34
C LYS A 334 11.13 14.80 13.45
N ASN A 335 11.11 16.06 13.87
CA ASN A 335 11.73 17.13 13.10
C ASN A 335 13.24 17.17 13.37
N GLU A 336 13.93 16.10 12.98
CA GLU A 336 15.36 15.93 13.16
C GLU A 336 15.91 15.01 12.06
N ARG A 337 16.78 15.52 11.19
CA ARG A 337 17.36 14.77 10.06
C ARG A 337 18.05 13.49 10.51
N GLN A 338 18.89 13.60 11.57
CA GLN A 338 19.69 12.48 12.06
C GLN A 338 18.83 11.31 12.54
N TYR A 339 17.66 11.58 13.11
CA TYR A 339 16.69 10.55 13.48
C TYR A 339 16.34 9.62 12.32
N TYR A 340 16.18 10.14 11.08
CA TYR A 340 15.89 9.34 9.90
C TYR A 340 17.09 8.56 9.39
N LEU A 341 18.30 9.14 9.49
CA LEU A 341 19.54 8.50 9.07
C LEU A 341 19.91 7.32 9.96
N ASP A 342 19.63 7.42 11.25
CA ASP A 342 19.96 6.42 12.27
C ASP A 342 18.92 5.31 12.43
N ARG A 343 17.86 5.30 11.60
CA ARG A 343 16.87 4.22 11.66
C ARG A 343 17.52 2.87 11.39
N LYS A 344 17.14 1.86 12.20
CA LYS A 344 17.61 0.48 12.03
C LYS A 344 17.16 -0.07 10.69
N ARG A 345 18.02 -0.90 10.11
CA ARG A 345 17.76 -1.67 8.89
C ARG A 345 17.45 -3.10 9.29
N ASN A 346 16.19 -3.48 9.19
CA ASN A 346 15.72 -4.80 9.60
C ASN A 346 15.80 -5.80 8.44
N ILE A 347 15.86 -7.09 8.79
CA ILE A 347 15.73 -8.23 7.87
C ILE A 347 14.41 -8.93 8.15
N GLY A 348 13.65 -9.26 7.11
CA GLY A 348 12.36 -9.95 7.24
C GLY A 348 11.24 -9.10 7.83
N ASP A 349 11.41 -7.78 7.90
CA ASP A 349 10.37 -6.86 8.35
C ASP A 349 9.24 -6.79 7.30
N LEU A 350 8.01 -6.93 7.77
CA LEU A 350 6.84 -6.99 6.90
C LEU A 350 6.57 -5.68 6.15
N HIS A 351 7.12 -4.53 6.58
CA HIS A 351 7.09 -3.30 5.79
C HIS A 351 7.81 -3.45 4.44
N GLY A 352 8.82 -4.31 4.34
CA GLY A 352 9.52 -4.59 3.10
C GLY A 352 8.88 -5.73 2.31
N GLN A 353 8.38 -6.76 2.98
CA GLN A 353 7.76 -7.91 2.32
C GLN A 353 6.45 -7.54 1.60
N ALA A 354 5.63 -6.70 2.20
CA ALA A 354 4.38 -6.25 1.61
C ALA A 354 4.57 -5.61 0.22
N PRO A 355 5.46 -4.61 0.03
CA PRO A 355 5.67 -3.99 -1.27
C PRO A 355 6.22 -4.95 -2.35
N VAL A 356 7.00 -5.95 -1.96
CA VAL A 356 7.47 -6.99 -2.91
C VAL A 356 6.27 -7.77 -3.47
N LEU A 357 5.35 -8.20 -2.61
CA LEU A 357 4.13 -8.88 -3.01
C LEU A 357 3.21 -8.00 -3.85
N TRP A 358 3.11 -6.70 -3.52
CA TRP A 358 2.34 -5.74 -4.32
C TRP A 358 2.93 -5.56 -5.71
N CYS A 359 4.25 -5.44 -5.82
CA CYS A 359 4.94 -5.37 -7.12
C CYS A 359 4.69 -6.64 -7.93
N ALA A 360 4.88 -7.82 -7.33
CA ALA A 360 4.65 -9.10 -7.99
C ALA A 360 3.22 -9.20 -8.53
N ALA A 361 2.22 -8.89 -7.69
CA ALA A 361 0.82 -8.86 -8.10
C ALA A 361 0.56 -7.83 -9.21
N ALA A 362 1.17 -6.62 -9.12
CA ALA A 362 1.00 -5.57 -10.13
C ALA A 362 1.59 -5.94 -11.47
N PHE A 363 2.78 -6.56 -11.52
CA PHE A 363 3.36 -7.07 -12.77
C PHE A 363 2.50 -8.13 -13.44
N LEU A 364 1.88 -9.01 -12.65
CA LEU A 364 1.06 -10.12 -13.14
C LEU A 364 -0.38 -9.71 -13.51
N ARG A 365 -0.85 -8.57 -13.01
CA ARG A 365 -2.19 -8.06 -13.32
C ARG A 365 -2.37 -7.86 -14.82
N LYS A 366 -3.50 -8.34 -15.34
CA LYS A 366 -3.94 -8.15 -16.73
C LYS A 366 -4.47 -6.76 -16.97
#